data_ce3c48c1767453140c8f08446bf909d3
#
_entry.id   ce3c48c1767453140c8f08446bf909d3
#
_cell.length_a   1.000
_cell.length_b   1.000
_cell.length_c   1.000
_cell.angle_alpha   90.00
_cell.angle_beta   90.00
_cell.angle_gamma   90.00
#
_symmetry.space_group_name_H-M   'P 1'
#
loop_
_entity.id
_entity.type
_entity.pdbx_description
1 polymer ?
#
loop_
_entity_poly.entity_id
_entity_poly.type
_entity_poly.pdbx_seq_one_letter_code
_entity_poly.pdbx_strand_id
1 'polypeptide(L)'
;MKRLFIDLDGTVAKFNVRNALERFDKEKGFFAKLGAYANIEVINELAKTNKVFVISASPNEQADKDKLVWLSKFLPNVNSTNITLCRLGENKAKIIESKYNITINEDCYLLDDFSKNLFEWCACGGRGIKRLTSLADNSRGLWKGWAIKNLIELQDFFA
;
A
#
# COMPACT_ATOMS: atom_id res chain seq x y z
N MET A 1 0.33 19.97 3.12
CA MET A 1 -0.30 19.34 1.92
C MET A 1 -0.35 17.85 2.15
N LYS A 2 -1.56 17.26 2.16
CA LYS A 2 -1.75 15.82 2.43
C LYS A 2 -1.09 14.94 1.35
N ARG A 3 -0.43 13.86 1.78
CA ARG A 3 0.18 12.82 0.94
C ARG A 3 -0.38 11.46 1.33
N LEU A 4 -0.74 10.65 0.35
CA LEU A 4 -1.22 9.29 0.55
C LEU A 4 -0.13 8.31 0.16
N PHE A 5 0.31 7.50 1.09
CA PHE A 5 1.18 6.35 0.88
C PHE A 5 0.33 5.10 0.92
N ILE A 6 0.46 4.22 -0.07
CA ILE A 6 -0.34 3.01 -0.16
C ILE A 6 0.53 1.76 -0.22
N ASP A 7 0.13 0.76 0.54
CA ASP A 7 0.59 -0.60 0.35
C ASP A 7 -0.17 -1.28 -0.79
N LEU A 8 0.36 -2.37 -1.36
CA LEU A 8 -0.28 -3.10 -2.45
C LEU A 8 -1.02 -4.36 -1.98
N ASP A 9 -0.27 -5.34 -1.48
CA ASP A 9 -0.78 -6.69 -1.23
C ASP A 9 -1.75 -6.72 -0.05
N GLY A 10 -2.99 -7.14 -0.30
CA GLY A 10 -4.05 -7.13 0.72
C GLY A 10 -4.68 -5.77 0.96
N THR A 11 -4.15 -4.70 0.37
CA THR A 11 -4.62 -3.32 0.52
C THR A 11 -5.41 -2.88 -0.72
N VAL A 12 -4.78 -2.87 -1.88
CA VAL A 12 -5.39 -2.53 -3.18
C VAL A 12 -5.32 -3.67 -4.19
N ALA A 13 -4.33 -4.56 -4.07
CA ALA A 13 -4.25 -5.82 -4.79
C ALA A 13 -4.88 -6.95 -3.96
N LYS A 14 -5.67 -7.81 -4.63
CA LYS A 14 -6.35 -8.95 -4.01
C LYS A 14 -5.33 -10.05 -3.69
N PHE A 15 -4.75 -9.98 -2.51
CA PHE A 15 -3.75 -10.91 -2.02
C PHE A 15 -4.30 -11.71 -0.84
N ASN A 16 -4.24 -13.04 -0.93
CA ASN A 16 -4.61 -13.94 0.15
C ASN A 16 -3.36 -14.63 0.67
N VAL A 17 -2.95 -14.29 1.89
CA VAL A 17 -1.74 -14.83 2.54
C VAL A 17 -1.75 -16.35 2.60
N ARG A 18 -2.91 -16.98 2.89
CA ARG A 18 -3.01 -18.45 3.00
C ARG A 18 -2.70 -19.15 1.68
N ASN A 19 -3.15 -18.59 0.55
CA ASN A 19 -2.89 -19.15 -0.77
C ASN A 19 -1.52 -18.73 -1.34
N ALA A 20 -0.96 -17.64 -0.84
CA ALA A 20 0.28 -17.08 -1.33
C ALA A 20 1.53 -17.83 -0.83
N LEU A 21 1.54 -18.29 0.42
CA LEU A 21 2.69 -18.96 1.02
C LEU A 21 3.15 -20.21 0.26
N GLU A 22 2.24 -20.85 -0.49
CA GLU A 22 2.54 -22.03 -1.31
C GLU A 22 2.90 -21.72 -2.76
N ARG A 23 2.62 -20.50 -3.23
CA ARG A 23 2.62 -20.17 -4.67
C ARG A 23 3.59 -19.05 -5.06
N PHE A 24 3.83 -18.05 -4.22
CA PHE A 24 4.58 -16.87 -4.65
C PHE A 24 6.04 -17.13 -5.01
N ASP A 25 6.66 -18.15 -4.41
CA ASP A 25 8.03 -18.58 -4.73
C ASP A 25 8.12 -19.46 -5.98
N LYS A 26 7.01 -20.05 -6.41
CA LYS A 26 6.94 -21.08 -7.45
C LYS A 26 6.32 -20.59 -8.75
N GLU A 27 5.50 -19.55 -8.69
CA GLU A 27 4.74 -19.07 -9.84
C GLU A 27 5.29 -17.74 -10.36
N LYS A 28 5.99 -17.81 -11.49
CA LYS A 28 6.47 -16.62 -12.20
C LYS A 28 5.27 -15.72 -12.56
N GLY A 29 5.39 -14.43 -12.25
CA GLY A 29 4.33 -13.46 -12.51
C GLY A 29 3.19 -13.49 -11.48
N PHE A 30 3.37 -14.16 -10.32
CA PHE A 30 2.35 -14.27 -9.29
C PHE A 30 1.74 -12.91 -8.93
N PHE A 31 2.56 -11.94 -8.54
CA PHE A 31 2.06 -10.61 -8.14
C PHE A 31 1.47 -9.81 -9.31
N ALA A 32 1.98 -10.00 -10.52
CA ALA A 32 1.44 -9.34 -11.72
C ALA A 32 0.01 -9.80 -12.08
N LYS A 33 -0.37 -11.00 -11.68
CA LYS A 33 -1.67 -11.62 -11.98
C LYS A 33 -2.75 -11.33 -10.94
N LEU A 34 -2.41 -10.69 -9.82
CA LEU A 34 -3.39 -10.36 -8.78
C LEU A 34 -4.45 -9.39 -9.33
N GLY A 35 -5.71 -9.62 -8.96
CA GLY A 35 -6.77 -8.66 -9.24
C GLY A 35 -6.66 -7.41 -8.38
N ALA A 36 -7.27 -6.32 -8.82
CA ALA A 36 -7.44 -5.11 -8.01
C ALA A 36 -8.78 -5.16 -7.26
N TYR A 37 -8.82 -4.50 -6.10
CA TYR A 37 -10.08 -4.27 -5.40
C TYR A 37 -10.93 -3.24 -6.15
N ALA A 38 -12.26 -3.30 -5.95
CA ALA A 38 -13.20 -2.35 -6.52
C ALA A 38 -12.86 -0.91 -6.12
N ASN A 39 -13.22 0.02 -6.99
CA ASN A 39 -12.98 1.47 -6.83
C ASN A 39 -11.48 1.86 -6.78
N ILE A 40 -10.61 1.06 -7.40
CA ILE A 40 -9.17 1.40 -7.55
C ILE A 40 -8.95 2.71 -8.29
N GLU A 41 -9.90 3.11 -9.14
CA GLU A 41 -9.89 4.36 -9.90
C GLU A 41 -9.83 5.60 -9.00
N VAL A 42 -10.33 5.53 -7.78
CA VAL A 42 -10.22 6.64 -6.80
C VAL A 42 -8.76 6.98 -6.53
N ILE A 43 -7.90 5.96 -6.43
CA ILE A 43 -6.47 6.18 -6.23
C ILE A 43 -5.84 6.80 -7.48
N ASN A 44 -6.25 6.37 -8.69
CA ASN A 44 -5.78 6.97 -9.93
C ASN A 44 -6.18 8.45 -10.04
N GLU A 45 -7.39 8.82 -9.62
CA GLU A 45 -7.80 10.23 -9.60
C GLU A 45 -6.96 11.04 -8.60
N LEU A 46 -6.75 10.54 -7.39
CA LEU A 46 -5.89 11.19 -6.40
C LEU A 46 -4.44 11.31 -6.90
N ALA A 47 -3.95 10.32 -7.66
CA ALA A 47 -2.59 10.32 -8.20
C ALA A 47 -2.33 11.43 -9.22
N LYS A 48 -3.37 11.95 -9.92
CA LYS A 48 -3.23 13.08 -10.85
C LYS A 48 -2.67 14.34 -10.18
N THR A 49 -2.77 14.44 -8.87
CA THR A 49 -2.23 15.57 -8.08
C THR A 49 -0.79 15.35 -7.60
N ASN A 50 -0.13 14.27 -7.98
CA ASN A 50 1.21 13.85 -7.51
C ASN A 50 1.32 13.69 -5.97
N LYS A 51 0.21 13.42 -5.28
CA LYS A 51 0.16 13.24 -3.82
C LYS A 51 0.08 11.78 -3.40
N VAL A 52 0.05 10.85 -4.36
CA VAL A 52 -0.01 9.42 -4.10
C VAL A 52 1.36 8.80 -4.30
N PHE A 53 1.76 8.00 -3.31
CA PHE A 53 3.01 7.24 -3.26
C PHE A 53 2.70 5.78 -2.98
N VAL A 54 3.45 4.88 -3.58
CA VAL A 54 3.39 3.45 -3.29
C VAL A 54 4.57 3.06 -2.41
N ILE A 55 4.32 2.29 -1.36
CA ILE A 55 5.34 1.63 -0.55
C ILE A 55 4.92 0.18 -0.27
N SER A 56 5.54 -0.77 -0.95
CA SER A 56 5.19 -2.19 -0.84
C SER A 56 6.42 -3.04 -0.56
N ALA A 57 6.27 -3.98 0.37
CA ALA A 57 7.32 -4.95 0.68
C ALA A 57 7.24 -6.15 -0.26
N SER A 58 8.38 -6.57 -0.77
CA SER A 58 8.53 -7.70 -1.70
C SER A 58 9.52 -8.74 -1.16
N PRO A 59 9.27 -10.04 -1.41
CA PRO A 59 10.20 -11.08 -0.97
C PRO A 59 11.50 -11.10 -1.78
N ASN A 60 11.49 -10.68 -3.05
CA ASN A 60 12.62 -10.74 -3.96
C ASN A 60 12.46 -9.81 -5.17
N GLU A 61 13.48 -9.74 -6.02
CA GLU A 61 13.50 -8.89 -7.23
C GLU A 61 12.46 -9.29 -8.28
N GLN A 62 12.11 -10.57 -8.38
CA GLN A 62 11.07 -11.00 -9.33
C GLN A 62 9.71 -10.44 -8.90
N ALA A 63 9.41 -10.46 -7.61
CA ALA A 63 8.20 -9.83 -7.07
C ALA A 63 8.18 -8.32 -7.32
N ASP A 64 9.33 -7.64 -7.24
CA ASP A 64 9.43 -6.22 -7.61
C ASP A 64 9.01 -5.99 -9.06
N LYS A 65 9.54 -6.77 -10.00
CA LYS A 65 9.18 -6.68 -11.42
C LYS A 65 7.70 -6.93 -11.66
N ASP A 66 7.16 -7.95 -11.02
CA ASP A 66 5.74 -8.30 -11.12
C ASP A 66 4.83 -7.17 -10.59
N LYS A 67 5.21 -6.56 -9.47
CA LYS A 67 4.47 -5.43 -8.87
C LYS A 67 4.51 -4.19 -9.76
N LEU A 68 5.62 -3.91 -10.42
CA LEU A 68 5.70 -2.82 -11.40
C LEU A 68 4.77 -3.07 -12.60
N VAL A 69 4.64 -4.31 -13.08
CA VAL A 69 3.66 -4.69 -14.11
C VAL A 69 2.25 -4.46 -13.61
N TRP A 70 1.94 -4.89 -12.39
CA TRP A 70 0.63 -4.69 -11.76
C TRP A 70 0.28 -3.18 -11.64
N LEU A 71 1.23 -2.38 -11.16
CA LEU A 71 1.07 -0.93 -11.01
C LEU A 71 0.80 -0.23 -12.35
N SER A 72 1.52 -0.58 -13.39
CA SER A 72 1.31 -0.01 -14.73
C SER A 72 -0.08 -0.33 -15.29
N LYS A 73 -0.66 -1.46 -14.91
CA LYS A 73 -1.99 -1.88 -15.33
C LYS A 73 -3.10 -1.19 -14.53
N PHE A 74 -3.00 -1.17 -13.22
CA PHE A 74 -4.10 -0.75 -12.34
C PHE A 74 -3.96 0.67 -11.77
N LEU A 75 -2.74 1.17 -11.64
CA LEU A 75 -2.44 2.50 -11.11
C LEU A 75 -1.52 3.31 -12.04
N PRO A 76 -1.88 3.45 -13.32
CA PRO A 76 -1.03 4.10 -14.33
C PRO A 76 -0.76 5.59 -14.05
N ASN A 77 -1.57 6.24 -13.23
CA ASN A 77 -1.40 7.66 -12.90
C ASN A 77 -0.43 7.90 -11.73
N VAL A 78 0.01 6.85 -11.05
CA VAL A 78 1.06 7.00 -10.03
C VAL A 78 2.40 7.21 -10.72
N ASN A 79 3.06 8.33 -10.41
CA ASN A 79 4.36 8.64 -10.98
C ASN A 79 5.39 7.56 -10.57
N SER A 80 6.21 7.10 -11.51
CA SER A 80 7.25 6.09 -11.26
C SER A 80 8.24 6.50 -10.15
N THR A 81 8.52 7.80 -10.01
CA THR A 81 9.36 8.34 -8.93
C THR A 81 8.73 8.22 -7.55
N ASN A 82 7.40 8.03 -7.49
CA ASN A 82 6.63 7.85 -6.25
C ASN A 82 6.44 6.38 -5.88
N ILE A 83 7.06 5.44 -6.59
CA ILE A 83 6.99 4.01 -6.29
C ILE A 83 8.23 3.58 -5.51
N THR A 84 8.01 2.94 -4.36
CA THR A 84 9.05 2.37 -3.51
C THR A 84 8.74 0.91 -3.23
N LEU A 85 9.66 0.02 -3.60
CA LEU A 85 9.61 -1.40 -3.27
C LEU A 85 10.74 -1.69 -2.28
N CYS A 86 10.40 -2.30 -1.15
CA CYS A 86 11.34 -2.64 -0.07
C CYS A 86 11.29 -4.14 0.21
N ARG A 87 12.06 -4.60 1.18
CA ARG A 87 12.07 -6.02 1.58
C ARG A 87 11.14 -6.27 2.75
N LEU A 88 10.71 -7.53 2.89
CA LEU A 88 9.87 -7.95 4.01
C LEU A 88 10.57 -7.63 5.35
N GLY A 89 9.82 -7.09 6.29
CA GLY A 89 10.32 -6.75 7.63
C GLY A 89 10.98 -5.38 7.75
N GLU A 90 11.26 -4.68 6.65
CA GLU A 90 11.79 -3.31 6.71
C GLU A 90 10.73 -2.32 7.21
N ASN A 91 11.19 -1.30 7.92
CA ASN A 91 10.32 -0.22 8.40
C ASN A 91 10.00 0.76 7.26
N LYS A 92 8.76 0.72 6.78
CA LYS A 92 8.29 1.54 5.66
C LYS A 92 8.47 3.05 5.90
N ALA A 93 8.23 3.52 7.12
CA ALA A 93 8.35 4.93 7.46
C ALA A 93 9.80 5.42 7.25
N LYS A 94 10.77 4.70 7.82
CA LYS A 94 12.19 5.05 7.68
C LYS A 94 12.68 5.02 6.24
N ILE A 95 12.19 4.06 5.44
CA ILE A 95 12.54 3.98 4.02
C ILE A 95 12.02 5.20 3.26
N ILE A 96 10.78 5.61 3.50
CA ILE A 96 10.18 6.80 2.87
C ILE A 96 10.92 8.07 3.27
N GLU A 97 11.21 8.24 4.55
CA GLU A 97 11.96 9.41 5.04
C GLU A 97 13.33 9.52 4.37
N SER A 98 14.05 8.40 4.30
CA SER A 98 15.38 8.33 3.67
C SER A 98 15.31 8.58 2.16
N LYS A 99 14.40 7.89 1.45
CA LYS A 99 14.31 7.95 -0.03
C LYS A 99 13.93 9.34 -0.53
N TYR A 100 12.99 9.99 0.14
CA TYR A 100 12.45 11.28 -0.32
C TYR A 100 13.01 12.48 0.45
N ASN A 101 13.90 12.23 1.40
CA ASN A 101 14.45 13.26 2.30
C ASN A 101 13.36 14.13 2.92
N ILE A 102 12.35 13.46 3.50
CA ILE A 102 11.21 14.09 4.17
C ILE A 102 11.11 13.60 5.60
N THR A 103 10.42 14.38 6.43
CA THR A 103 9.95 13.93 7.75
C THR A 103 8.49 13.56 7.65
N ILE A 104 8.15 12.34 8.09
CA ILE A 104 6.75 11.91 8.20
C ILE A 104 6.07 12.75 9.29
N ASN A 105 4.90 13.30 8.96
CA ASN A 105 4.11 14.15 9.82
C ASN A 105 2.61 13.89 9.61
N GLU A 106 1.77 14.67 10.27
CA GLU A 106 0.31 14.54 10.23
C GLU A 106 -0.34 14.70 8.83
N ASP A 107 0.39 15.25 7.86
CA ASP A 107 -0.05 15.30 6.46
C ASP A 107 0.29 14.02 5.68
N CYS A 108 1.04 13.08 6.26
CA CYS A 108 1.45 11.82 5.65
C CYS A 108 0.54 10.68 6.11
N TYR A 109 -0.31 10.20 5.22
CA TYR A 109 -1.26 9.11 5.47
C TYR A 109 -0.73 7.79 4.89
N LEU A 110 -0.74 6.71 5.66
CA LEU A 110 -0.46 5.35 5.17
C LEU A 110 -1.74 4.53 5.14
N LEU A 111 -2.13 4.04 3.96
CA LEU A 111 -3.14 3.01 3.78
C LEU A 111 -2.45 1.65 3.71
N ASP A 112 -2.71 0.79 4.68
CA ASP A 112 -2.08 -0.53 4.79
C ASP A 112 -3.03 -1.52 5.48
N ASP A 113 -2.96 -2.79 5.12
CA ASP A 113 -3.74 -3.85 5.76
C ASP A 113 -3.03 -4.45 7.00
N PHE A 114 -1.75 -4.16 7.18
CA PHE A 114 -0.94 -4.71 8.25
C PHE A 114 -0.72 -3.71 9.38
N SER A 115 -1.29 -4.00 10.56
CA SER A 115 -1.29 -3.08 11.71
C SER A 115 0.11 -2.66 12.17
N LYS A 116 1.11 -3.55 12.10
CA LYS A 116 2.50 -3.22 12.46
C LYS A 116 3.02 -2.02 11.67
N ASN A 117 2.80 -2.01 10.35
CA ASN A 117 3.21 -0.90 9.48
C ASN A 117 2.53 0.42 9.89
N LEU A 118 1.25 0.35 10.23
CA LEU A 118 0.49 1.52 10.68
C LEU A 118 1.00 2.06 12.02
N PHE A 119 1.32 1.19 12.98
CA PHE A 119 1.90 1.59 14.26
C PHE A 119 3.28 2.25 14.08
N GLU A 120 4.15 1.67 13.26
CA GLU A 120 5.47 2.24 12.94
C GLU A 120 5.35 3.60 12.24
N TRP A 121 4.38 3.74 11.33
CA TRP A 121 4.09 5.00 10.64
C TRP A 121 3.63 6.10 11.59
N CYS A 122 2.68 5.77 12.48
CA CYS A 122 2.19 6.71 13.48
C CYS A 122 3.26 7.09 14.51
N ALA A 123 4.16 6.18 14.84
CA ALA A 123 5.30 6.48 15.73
C ALA A 123 6.27 7.52 15.14
N CYS A 124 6.30 7.66 13.80
CA CYS A 124 7.06 8.71 13.11
C CYS A 124 6.25 10.02 12.92
N GLY A 125 5.03 10.11 13.46
CA GLY A 125 4.19 11.31 13.37
C GLY A 125 3.17 11.32 12.25
N GLY A 126 3.10 10.26 11.44
CA GLY A 126 2.12 10.09 10.37
C GLY A 126 0.75 9.63 10.85
N ARG A 127 -0.18 9.50 9.93
CA ARG A 127 -1.54 9.01 10.17
C ARG A 127 -1.76 7.69 9.43
N GLY A 128 -2.31 6.70 10.13
CA GLY A 128 -2.61 5.38 9.57
C GLY A 128 -4.09 5.22 9.22
N ILE A 129 -4.37 4.55 8.10
CA ILE A 129 -5.69 4.11 7.68
C ILE A 129 -5.62 2.60 7.45
N LYS A 130 -6.34 1.82 8.26
CA LYS A 130 -6.39 0.36 8.14
C LYS A 130 -7.29 -0.03 6.98
N ARG A 131 -6.75 -0.85 6.05
CA ARG A 131 -7.58 -1.49 5.03
C ARG A 131 -8.18 -2.77 5.57
N LEU A 132 -9.50 -2.86 5.55
CA LEU A 132 -10.26 -4.06 5.93
C LEU A 132 -10.81 -4.73 4.67
N THR A 133 -10.47 -6.01 4.45
CA THR A 133 -10.97 -6.79 3.32
C THR A 133 -11.46 -8.16 3.77
N SER A 134 -12.29 -8.82 2.96
CA SER A 134 -12.79 -10.17 3.24
C SER A 134 -11.83 -11.29 2.81
N LEU A 135 -10.82 -10.98 1.98
CA LEU A 135 -9.91 -11.99 1.42
C LEU A 135 -8.70 -12.29 2.30
N ALA A 136 -8.27 -11.32 3.08
CA ALA A 136 -7.25 -11.53 4.09
C ALA A 136 -7.94 -11.62 5.44
N ASP A 137 -7.30 -12.26 6.40
CA ASP A 137 -7.71 -12.22 7.80
C ASP A 137 -7.50 -10.79 8.36
N ASN A 138 -8.08 -9.84 7.65
CA ASN A 138 -7.91 -8.40 7.82
C ASN A 138 -8.93 -7.90 8.82
N SER A 139 -8.87 -8.44 10.02
CA SER A 139 -9.56 -7.85 11.15
C SER A 139 -8.86 -6.55 11.56
N ARG A 140 -9.61 -5.68 12.22
CA ARG A 140 -9.02 -4.48 12.81
C ARG A 140 -7.89 -4.82 13.80
N GLY A 141 -7.94 -5.98 14.47
CA GLY A 141 -6.98 -6.40 15.48
C GLY A 141 -6.86 -5.38 16.61
N LEU A 142 -5.64 -5.04 17.00
CA LEU A 142 -5.36 -4.02 18.02
C LEU A 142 -5.43 -2.58 17.50
N TRP A 143 -5.61 -2.38 16.18
CA TRP A 143 -5.69 -1.06 15.59
C TRP A 143 -6.95 -0.31 16.04
N LYS A 144 -6.78 0.88 16.61
CA LYS A 144 -7.85 1.75 17.11
C LYS A 144 -8.10 2.99 16.24
N GLY A 145 -7.22 3.23 15.25
CA GLY A 145 -7.31 4.38 14.35
C GLY A 145 -8.34 4.20 13.23
N TRP A 146 -8.24 5.04 12.23
CA TRP A 146 -9.12 5.00 11.06
C TRP A 146 -9.00 3.67 10.31
N ALA A 147 -10.14 3.21 9.80
CA ALA A 147 -10.21 2.02 8.97
C ALA A 147 -11.24 2.21 7.86
N ILE A 148 -10.96 1.66 6.68
CA ILE A 148 -11.87 1.68 5.54
C ILE A 148 -12.11 0.26 5.01
N LYS A 149 -13.32 0.00 4.54
CA LYS A 149 -13.71 -1.24 3.85
C LYS A 149 -13.75 -1.08 2.34
N ASN A 150 -13.95 0.15 1.85
CA ASN A 150 -14.04 0.47 0.44
C ASN A 150 -13.07 1.60 0.10
N LEU A 151 -12.38 1.51 -1.03
CA LEU A 151 -11.40 2.53 -1.45
C LEU A 151 -12.06 3.89 -1.74
N ILE A 152 -13.36 3.93 -2.05
CA ILE A 152 -14.07 5.19 -2.24
C ILE A 152 -14.09 6.07 -0.99
N GLU A 153 -14.00 5.47 0.20
CA GLU A 153 -13.93 6.18 1.48
C GLU A 153 -12.68 7.06 1.62
N LEU A 154 -11.64 6.83 0.78
CA LEU A 154 -10.46 7.69 0.73
C LEU A 154 -10.79 9.13 0.35
N GLN A 155 -11.88 9.36 -0.38
CA GLN A 155 -12.32 10.71 -0.76
C GLN A 155 -12.59 11.58 0.46
N ASP A 156 -13.06 11.01 1.57
CA ASP A 156 -13.34 11.74 2.81
C ASP A 156 -12.06 12.30 3.46
N PHE A 157 -10.90 11.67 3.21
CA PHE A 157 -9.61 12.11 3.74
C PHE A 157 -8.91 13.15 2.84
N PHE A 158 -9.18 13.13 1.54
CA PHE A 158 -8.42 13.87 0.53
C PHE A 158 -9.26 14.84 -0.31
N ALA A 159 -10.53 15.01 0.06
CA ALA A 159 -11.42 16.02 -0.55
C ALA A 159 -10.91 17.45 -0.33
#